data_403db5f87ec6fa12faef0dd1937ba077
#
_entry.id   403db5f87ec6fa12faef0dd1937ba077
#
_cell.length_a   1.000
_cell.length_b   1.000
_cell.length_c   1.000
_cell.angle_alpha   90.00
_cell.angle_beta   90.00
_cell.angle_gamma   90.00
#
_symmetry.space_group_name_H-M   'P 1'
#
loop_
_entity.id
_entity.type
_entity.pdbx_description
1 polymer ?
#
loop_
_entity_poly.entity_id
_entity_poly.type
_entity_poly.pdbx_seq_one_letter_code
_entity_poly.pdbx_strand_id
1 'polypeptide(L)'
;MKAIKLITAAMAVCFLALPVWAEVKIKEVTSPGGITAWLVEDHSIPFTALELRFRGGTSLDKPGKRGATYLMAGLLEEGAGPLPAQDYARALESLAAGFSYDADKDTVSISAQFLSENRNRAIDLLRQTIHEPRFDQDALDRVRAQVLAGLRSDAKDPNDIAGRVFSQMAFGDHPYGTEGNGTIESVTALTRQDMFDAHEAVFARDRLYVGAVGDITEAELGALLDTLLADLPAEGAPIPGPADVTIEGGVTVVDYDTPQSVALFGHIGIKRDDPRYFAAYLLNQILGGGSFDSRLMSEVREKRGLTYGVYSYLVPRDLGAVYMGSVASANGKIAETVEVIQTEWAKLAAEGVTEKELADAKTYLTGAYPLRFDGNSRIASILAGMQMDDLPIDYVATRNDKVNAVTLDEINKVAAEILLPDQLHFIVVGRPEGLQSTN
;
A
#
# COMPACT_ATOMS: atom_id res chain seq x y z
N MET A 1 -14.70 -49.36 36.09
CA MET A 1 -13.28 -49.13 35.78
C MET A 1 -12.95 -49.15 34.28
N LYS A 2 -13.59 -49.96 33.43
CA LYS A 2 -13.29 -50.02 31.98
C LYS A 2 -13.82 -48.79 31.22
N ALA A 3 -14.93 -48.19 31.61
CA ALA A 3 -15.54 -47.00 30.96
C ALA A 3 -14.74 -45.70 31.21
N ILE A 4 -14.12 -45.55 32.39
CA ILE A 4 -13.29 -44.38 32.76
C ILE A 4 -11.98 -44.35 31.97
N LYS A 5 -11.41 -45.54 31.68
CA LYS A 5 -10.17 -45.63 30.86
C LYS A 5 -10.38 -45.30 29.39
N LEU A 6 -11.57 -45.53 28.87
CA LEU A 6 -11.91 -45.13 27.45
C LEU A 6 -12.13 -43.62 27.31
N ILE A 7 -12.72 -42.96 28.30
CA ILE A 7 -12.94 -41.49 28.27
C ILE A 7 -11.60 -40.76 28.41
N THR A 8 -10.66 -41.24 29.21
CA THR A 8 -9.33 -40.66 29.36
C THR A 8 -8.48 -40.82 28.07
N ALA A 9 -8.63 -41.94 27.36
CA ALA A 9 -7.94 -42.16 26.08
C ALA A 9 -8.53 -41.28 24.95
N ALA A 10 -9.86 -41.04 24.92
CA ALA A 10 -10.49 -40.15 23.95
C ALA A 10 -10.15 -38.67 24.20
N MET A 11 -9.99 -38.25 25.46
CA MET A 11 -9.55 -36.88 25.79
C MET A 11 -8.08 -36.62 25.49
N ALA A 12 -7.22 -37.65 25.58
CA ALA A 12 -5.78 -37.51 25.21
C ALA A 12 -5.54 -37.39 23.70
N VAL A 13 -6.45 -37.92 22.85
CA VAL A 13 -6.35 -37.81 21.38
C VAL A 13 -6.79 -36.43 20.87
N CYS A 14 -7.70 -35.73 21.57
CA CYS A 14 -8.12 -34.38 21.21
C CYS A 14 -7.06 -33.28 21.46
N PHE A 15 -6.04 -33.53 22.27
CA PHE A 15 -4.99 -32.56 22.58
C PHE A 15 -3.77 -32.60 21.62
N LEU A 16 -3.75 -33.51 20.63
CA LEU A 16 -2.69 -33.61 19.62
C LEU A 16 -3.03 -33.06 18.26
N ALA A 17 -4.14 -32.36 18.12
CA ALA A 17 -4.38 -31.50 16.95
C ALA A 17 -3.53 -30.24 17.11
N LEU A 18 -2.22 -30.34 16.82
CA LEU A 18 -1.42 -29.17 16.52
C LEU A 18 -2.12 -28.44 15.37
N PRO A 19 -2.32 -27.12 15.44
CA PRO A 19 -2.80 -26.38 14.29
C PRO A 19 -1.80 -26.62 13.16
N VAL A 20 -2.18 -27.42 12.18
CA VAL A 20 -1.47 -27.49 10.91
C VAL A 20 -1.77 -26.15 10.25
N TRP A 21 -0.88 -25.22 10.45
CA TRP A 21 -0.86 -23.99 9.65
C TRP A 21 -0.68 -24.44 8.21
N ALA A 22 -1.63 -24.18 7.35
CA ALA A 22 -1.46 -24.42 5.93
C ALA A 22 -0.30 -23.54 5.47
N GLU A 23 0.86 -24.13 5.27
CA GLU A 23 2.02 -23.47 4.72
C GLU A 23 1.66 -23.01 3.30
N VAL A 24 1.69 -21.72 3.05
CA VAL A 24 1.45 -21.16 1.72
C VAL A 24 2.62 -21.55 0.84
N LYS A 25 2.41 -22.57 0.00
CA LYS A 25 3.45 -23.05 -0.94
C LYS A 25 3.44 -22.19 -2.19
N ILE A 26 4.39 -21.29 -2.26
CA ILE A 26 4.57 -20.41 -3.42
C ILE A 26 5.49 -21.12 -4.42
N LYS A 27 5.09 -21.13 -5.69
CA LYS A 27 5.86 -21.64 -6.81
C LYS A 27 6.16 -20.50 -7.79
N GLU A 28 7.37 -20.47 -8.31
CA GLU A 28 7.70 -19.61 -9.43
C GLU A 28 7.37 -20.33 -10.74
N VAL A 29 6.59 -19.69 -11.59
CA VAL A 29 6.16 -20.19 -12.88
C VAL A 29 6.67 -19.24 -13.96
N THR A 30 7.43 -19.75 -14.91
CA THR A 30 7.82 -18.99 -16.11
C THR A 30 7.08 -19.54 -17.32
N SER A 31 6.34 -18.69 -18.00
CA SER A 31 5.61 -19.06 -19.22
C SER A 31 6.59 -19.40 -20.37
N PRO A 32 6.16 -20.12 -21.41
CA PRO A 32 6.95 -20.33 -22.63
C PRO A 32 7.43 -19.02 -23.26
N GLY A 33 6.67 -17.93 -23.15
CA GLY A 33 7.02 -16.57 -23.60
C GLY A 33 7.95 -15.79 -22.69
N GLY A 34 8.37 -16.40 -21.56
CA GLY A 34 9.34 -15.81 -20.63
C GLY A 34 8.75 -14.86 -19.60
N ILE A 35 7.44 -14.90 -19.34
CA ILE A 35 6.77 -14.11 -18.31
C ILE A 35 6.79 -14.90 -17.00
N THR A 36 7.30 -14.30 -15.93
CA THR A 36 7.37 -14.93 -14.62
C THR A 36 6.21 -14.49 -13.72
N ALA A 37 5.65 -15.46 -12.98
CA ALA A 37 4.60 -15.25 -11.98
C ALA A 37 4.86 -16.10 -10.74
N TRP A 38 4.34 -15.66 -9.59
CA TRP A 38 4.28 -16.49 -8.40
C TRP A 38 2.89 -17.06 -8.21
N LEU A 39 2.81 -18.38 -7.99
CA LEU A 39 1.59 -19.16 -7.93
C LEU A 39 1.41 -19.83 -6.57
N VAL A 40 0.19 -19.77 -6.04
CA VAL A 40 -0.31 -20.66 -5.00
C VAL A 40 -1.50 -21.44 -5.56
N GLU A 41 -1.32 -22.74 -5.80
CA GLU A 41 -2.41 -23.62 -6.26
C GLU A 41 -3.36 -23.94 -5.10
N ASP A 42 -4.66 -23.69 -5.29
CA ASP A 42 -5.72 -24.06 -4.37
C ASP A 42 -6.97 -24.46 -5.16
N HIS A 43 -7.22 -25.75 -5.25
CA HIS A 43 -8.35 -26.33 -6.00
C HIS A 43 -9.60 -26.54 -5.12
N SER A 44 -9.63 -25.98 -3.92
CA SER A 44 -10.77 -26.13 -2.98
C SER A 44 -12.02 -25.36 -3.45
N ILE A 45 -11.83 -24.25 -4.16
CA ILE A 45 -12.88 -23.41 -4.71
C ILE A 45 -12.57 -23.15 -6.20
N PRO A 46 -13.53 -23.33 -7.13
CA PRO A 46 -13.27 -23.28 -8.57
C PRO A 46 -13.18 -21.83 -9.09
N PHE A 47 -12.26 -21.04 -8.55
CA PHE A 47 -11.94 -19.71 -9.05
C PHE A 47 -10.45 -19.39 -8.94
N THR A 48 -9.99 -18.47 -9.77
CA THR A 48 -8.62 -17.95 -9.75
C THR A 48 -8.64 -16.46 -9.46
N ALA A 49 -7.75 -16.01 -8.58
CA ALA A 49 -7.38 -14.61 -8.39
C ALA A 49 -6.04 -14.34 -9.06
N LEU A 50 -5.97 -13.30 -9.87
CA LEU A 50 -4.78 -12.82 -10.56
C LEU A 50 -4.53 -11.37 -10.19
N GLU A 51 -3.31 -11.08 -9.82
CA GLU A 51 -2.84 -9.71 -9.56
C GLU A 51 -1.69 -9.41 -10.50
N LEU A 52 -1.83 -8.33 -11.27
CA LEU A 52 -0.78 -7.77 -12.12
C LEU A 52 -0.38 -6.42 -11.55
N ARG A 53 0.91 -6.18 -11.37
CA ARG A 53 1.44 -4.87 -10.96
C ARG A 53 2.47 -4.39 -11.94
N PHE A 54 2.34 -3.13 -12.32
CA PHE A 54 3.28 -2.43 -13.19
C PHE A 54 3.92 -1.31 -12.39
N ARG A 55 5.23 -1.38 -12.17
CA ARG A 55 6.00 -0.37 -11.45
C ARG A 55 6.00 0.96 -12.19
N GLY A 56 5.91 2.08 -11.46
CA GLY A 56 6.01 3.44 -11.99
C GLY A 56 4.80 4.31 -11.69
N GLY A 57 3.59 3.78 -11.73
CA GLY A 57 2.36 4.45 -11.29
C GLY A 57 2.20 5.88 -11.79
N THR A 58 1.59 6.73 -10.96
CA THR A 58 1.36 8.15 -11.29
C THR A 58 2.65 8.98 -11.28
N SER A 59 3.78 8.44 -10.80
CA SER A 59 5.06 9.12 -10.91
C SER A 59 5.59 9.22 -12.34
N LEU A 60 5.03 8.42 -13.28
CA LEU A 60 5.33 8.50 -14.72
C LEU A 60 4.62 9.65 -15.43
N ASP A 61 3.66 10.32 -14.79
CA ASP A 61 2.94 11.43 -15.39
C ASP A 61 3.90 12.57 -15.78
N LYS A 62 3.82 13.01 -17.03
CA LYS A 62 4.61 14.11 -17.55
C LYS A 62 4.28 15.43 -16.83
N PRO A 63 5.23 16.40 -16.76
CA PRO A 63 4.93 17.73 -16.27
C PRO A 63 3.71 18.35 -16.97
N GLY A 64 2.79 18.92 -16.21
CA GLY A 64 1.52 19.47 -16.70
C GLY A 64 0.43 18.44 -17.04
N LYS A 65 0.71 17.13 -16.89
CA LYS A 65 -0.23 16.03 -17.15
C LYS A 65 -0.52 15.20 -15.90
N ARG A 66 -0.30 15.75 -14.71
CA ARG A 66 -0.57 15.07 -13.43
C ARG A 66 -2.01 14.58 -13.34
N GLY A 67 -2.19 13.33 -12.92
CA GLY A 67 -3.48 12.64 -12.88
C GLY A 67 -3.81 11.86 -14.15
N ALA A 68 -2.93 11.87 -15.19
CA ALA A 68 -3.16 11.11 -16.41
C ALA A 68 -3.22 9.61 -16.17
N THR A 69 -2.26 9.06 -15.44
CA THR A 69 -2.20 7.62 -15.09
C THR A 69 -3.38 7.23 -14.19
N TYR A 70 -3.74 8.07 -13.22
CA TYR A 70 -4.89 7.83 -12.35
C TYR A 70 -6.21 7.80 -13.15
N LEU A 71 -6.43 8.79 -14.00
CA LEU A 71 -7.63 8.88 -14.85
C LEU A 71 -7.67 7.73 -15.88
N MET A 72 -6.52 7.36 -16.46
CA MET A 72 -6.37 6.23 -17.37
C MET A 72 -6.77 4.91 -16.69
N ALA A 73 -6.30 4.66 -15.48
CA ALA A 73 -6.65 3.46 -14.72
C ALA A 73 -8.17 3.36 -14.49
N GLY A 74 -8.82 4.45 -14.07
CA GLY A 74 -10.28 4.51 -13.91
C GLY A 74 -11.06 4.35 -15.21
N LEU A 75 -10.44 4.57 -16.36
CA LEU A 75 -11.06 4.39 -17.68
C LEU A 75 -10.94 2.97 -18.24
N LEU A 76 -10.11 2.10 -17.66
CA LEU A 76 -10.00 0.71 -18.11
C LEU A 76 -11.29 -0.10 -17.89
N GLU A 77 -12.15 0.34 -16.95
CA GLU A 77 -13.46 -0.25 -16.71
C GLU A 77 -14.53 0.19 -17.73
N GLU A 78 -14.23 1.20 -18.54
CA GLU A 78 -15.18 1.93 -19.36
C GLU A 78 -15.25 1.44 -20.82
N GLY A 79 -14.87 0.18 -21.05
CA GLY A 79 -14.96 -0.49 -22.33
C GLY A 79 -13.63 -0.87 -22.96
N ALA A 80 -13.65 -1.96 -23.73
CA ALA A 80 -12.47 -2.52 -24.38
C ALA A 80 -12.82 -3.18 -25.71
N GLY A 81 -11.91 -3.15 -26.65
CA GLY A 81 -12.10 -3.74 -27.98
C GLY A 81 -13.40 -3.25 -28.64
N PRO A 82 -14.28 -4.16 -29.07
CA PRO A 82 -15.57 -3.79 -29.67
C PRO A 82 -16.64 -3.37 -28.65
N LEU A 83 -16.41 -3.53 -27.34
CA LEU A 83 -17.42 -3.39 -26.30
C LEU A 83 -17.37 -1.97 -25.69
N PRO A 84 -18.38 -1.11 -25.89
CA PRO A 84 -18.56 0.10 -25.12
C PRO A 84 -18.83 -0.22 -23.63
N ALA A 85 -18.72 0.78 -22.75
CA ALA A 85 -18.78 0.64 -21.28
C ALA A 85 -19.91 -0.28 -20.78
N GLN A 86 -21.16 -0.07 -21.24
CA GLN A 86 -22.31 -0.87 -20.78
C GLN A 86 -22.26 -2.33 -21.27
N ASP A 87 -21.76 -2.57 -22.48
CA ASP A 87 -21.63 -3.91 -23.04
C ASP A 87 -20.48 -4.65 -22.37
N TYR A 88 -19.40 -3.95 -22.06
CA TYR A 88 -18.27 -4.45 -21.28
C TYR A 88 -18.70 -4.87 -19.87
N ALA A 89 -19.41 -4.02 -19.16
CA ALA A 89 -19.93 -4.33 -17.83
C ALA A 89 -20.87 -5.56 -17.86
N ARG A 90 -21.78 -5.65 -18.84
CA ARG A 90 -22.64 -6.83 -19.01
C ARG A 90 -21.85 -8.10 -19.34
N ALA A 91 -20.80 -8.00 -20.15
CA ALA A 91 -19.93 -9.13 -20.48
C ALA A 91 -19.24 -9.64 -19.20
N LEU A 92 -18.66 -8.73 -18.39
CA LEU A 92 -18.01 -9.06 -17.13
C LEU A 92 -18.98 -9.74 -16.15
N GLU A 93 -20.18 -9.17 -15.97
CA GLU A 93 -21.22 -9.72 -15.11
C GLU A 93 -21.65 -11.13 -15.58
N SER A 94 -21.83 -11.34 -16.89
CA SER A 94 -22.22 -12.63 -17.45
C SER A 94 -21.20 -13.76 -17.22
N LEU A 95 -19.95 -13.39 -16.95
CA LEU A 95 -18.83 -14.29 -16.63
C LEU A 95 -18.69 -14.55 -15.13
N ALA A 96 -19.46 -13.85 -14.28
CA ALA A 96 -19.23 -13.79 -12.85
C ALA A 96 -17.75 -13.47 -12.54
N ALA A 97 -17.14 -12.59 -13.34
CA ALA A 97 -15.78 -12.13 -13.18
C ALA A 97 -15.77 -10.72 -12.58
N GLY A 98 -14.72 -10.39 -11.84
CA GLY A 98 -14.50 -9.07 -11.29
C GLY A 98 -13.09 -8.58 -11.64
N PHE A 99 -13.00 -7.39 -12.24
CA PHE A 99 -11.73 -6.73 -12.50
C PHE A 99 -11.74 -5.38 -11.79
N SER A 100 -10.62 -4.99 -11.23
CA SER A 100 -10.41 -3.66 -10.67
C SER A 100 -9.04 -3.13 -11.04
N TYR A 101 -8.95 -1.82 -11.20
CA TYR A 101 -7.76 -1.12 -11.65
C TYR A 101 -7.48 0.02 -10.67
N ASP A 102 -6.24 0.11 -10.21
CA ASP A 102 -5.82 1.14 -9.29
C ASP A 102 -4.48 1.73 -9.70
N ALA A 103 -4.24 2.99 -9.38
CA ALA A 103 -2.98 3.66 -9.65
C ALA A 103 -2.56 4.48 -8.43
N ASP A 104 -1.45 4.10 -7.84
CA ASP A 104 -0.74 4.88 -6.82
C ASP A 104 0.52 5.53 -7.40
N LYS A 105 1.37 6.10 -6.54
CA LYS A 105 2.58 6.80 -6.99
C LYS A 105 3.61 5.88 -7.64
N ASP A 106 3.68 4.62 -7.21
CA ASP A 106 4.70 3.66 -7.60
C ASP A 106 4.18 2.55 -8.51
N THR A 107 2.85 2.40 -8.61
CA THR A 107 2.26 1.20 -9.21
C THR A 107 0.95 1.51 -9.93
N VAL A 108 0.72 0.82 -11.06
CA VAL A 108 -0.61 0.54 -11.56
C VAL A 108 -0.88 -0.94 -11.32
N SER A 109 -2.00 -1.26 -10.68
CA SER A 109 -2.41 -2.62 -10.38
C SER A 109 -3.70 -3.01 -11.10
N ILE A 110 -3.75 -4.28 -11.48
CA ILE A 110 -4.94 -4.93 -12.03
C ILE A 110 -5.21 -6.16 -11.18
N SER A 111 -6.32 -6.16 -10.46
CA SER A 111 -6.80 -7.33 -9.73
C SER A 111 -7.94 -7.96 -10.50
N ALA A 112 -7.82 -9.25 -10.81
CA ALA A 112 -8.84 -10.00 -11.55
C ALA A 112 -9.25 -11.26 -10.79
N GLN A 113 -10.55 -11.55 -10.79
CA GLN A 113 -11.12 -12.78 -10.25
C GLN A 113 -12.06 -13.39 -11.28
N PHE A 114 -11.98 -14.68 -11.47
CA PHE A 114 -12.84 -15.38 -12.44
C PHE A 114 -13.01 -16.86 -12.08
N LEU A 115 -14.18 -17.40 -12.38
CA LEU A 115 -14.48 -18.81 -12.21
C LEU A 115 -13.68 -19.66 -13.21
N SER A 116 -13.27 -20.86 -12.79
CA SER A 116 -12.50 -21.81 -13.63
C SER A 116 -13.22 -22.14 -14.94
N GLU A 117 -14.56 -22.30 -14.91
CA GLU A 117 -15.39 -22.57 -16.09
C GLU A 117 -15.43 -21.41 -17.10
N ASN A 118 -15.21 -20.17 -16.64
CA ASN A 118 -15.24 -18.97 -17.48
C ASN A 118 -13.85 -18.40 -17.77
N ARG A 119 -12.78 -19.06 -17.32
CA ARG A 119 -11.39 -18.58 -17.36
C ARG A 119 -11.00 -17.99 -18.71
N ASN A 120 -11.12 -18.76 -19.77
CA ASN A 120 -10.68 -18.34 -21.10
C ASN A 120 -11.40 -17.06 -21.57
N ARG A 121 -12.73 -17.00 -21.38
CA ARG A 121 -13.52 -15.83 -21.77
C ARG A 121 -13.20 -14.59 -20.92
N ALA A 122 -12.95 -14.80 -19.63
CA ALA A 122 -12.55 -13.72 -18.72
C ALA A 122 -11.16 -13.19 -19.11
N ILE A 123 -10.21 -14.07 -19.44
CA ILE A 123 -8.87 -13.68 -19.89
C ILE A 123 -8.92 -12.99 -21.26
N ASP A 124 -9.75 -13.44 -22.19
CA ASP A 124 -9.94 -12.72 -23.45
C ASP A 124 -10.48 -11.30 -23.24
N LEU A 125 -11.42 -11.12 -22.31
CA LEU A 125 -11.95 -9.80 -21.96
C LEU A 125 -10.89 -8.92 -21.28
N LEU A 126 -10.12 -9.47 -20.33
CA LEU A 126 -9.03 -8.76 -19.67
C LEU A 126 -7.92 -8.39 -20.66
N ARG A 127 -7.61 -9.29 -21.62
CA ARG A 127 -6.66 -9.00 -22.69
C ARG A 127 -7.12 -7.80 -23.55
N GLN A 128 -8.39 -7.76 -23.92
CA GLN A 128 -8.94 -6.61 -24.65
C GLN A 128 -8.79 -5.32 -23.82
N THR A 129 -9.01 -5.37 -22.52
CA THR A 129 -8.83 -4.19 -21.66
C THR A 129 -7.39 -3.69 -21.65
N ILE A 130 -6.43 -4.61 -21.58
CA ILE A 130 -5.01 -4.26 -21.51
C ILE A 130 -4.47 -3.80 -22.88
N HIS A 131 -4.91 -4.40 -23.99
CA HIS A 131 -4.31 -4.13 -25.29
C HIS A 131 -5.14 -3.20 -26.19
N GLU A 132 -6.44 -3.12 -25.97
CA GLU A 132 -7.39 -2.40 -26.80
C GLU A 132 -8.33 -1.54 -25.97
N PRO A 133 -7.82 -0.70 -25.00
CA PRO A 133 -8.67 0.18 -24.22
C PRO A 133 -9.33 1.22 -25.15
N ARG A 134 -10.60 1.52 -24.89
CA ARG A 134 -11.34 2.43 -25.81
C ARG A 134 -11.10 3.89 -25.49
N PHE A 135 -11.09 4.24 -24.24
CA PHE A 135 -11.03 5.64 -23.77
C PHE A 135 -12.00 6.54 -24.55
N ASP A 136 -13.25 6.09 -24.68
CA ASP A 136 -14.29 6.85 -25.42
C ASP A 136 -14.50 8.21 -24.76
N GLN A 137 -14.78 9.25 -25.55
CA GLN A 137 -14.82 10.64 -25.07
C GLN A 137 -15.89 10.86 -24.00
N ASP A 138 -17.05 10.22 -24.13
CA ASP A 138 -18.14 10.30 -23.15
C ASP A 138 -17.78 9.63 -21.81
N ALA A 139 -17.04 8.51 -21.85
CA ALA A 139 -16.49 7.85 -20.67
C ALA A 139 -15.42 8.74 -20.01
N LEU A 140 -14.50 9.30 -20.80
CA LEU A 140 -13.48 10.23 -20.33
C LEU A 140 -14.11 11.43 -19.63
N ASP A 141 -15.15 12.02 -20.22
CA ASP A 141 -15.82 13.20 -19.64
C ASP A 141 -16.54 12.86 -18.33
N ARG A 142 -17.13 11.66 -18.23
CA ARG A 142 -17.80 11.17 -17.02
C ARG A 142 -16.79 10.89 -15.90
N VAL A 143 -15.75 10.10 -16.16
CA VAL A 143 -14.74 9.75 -15.15
C VAL A 143 -13.94 10.99 -14.74
N ARG A 144 -13.59 11.87 -15.69
CA ARG A 144 -12.99 13.19 -15.36
C ARG A 144 -13.87 14.00 -14.41
N ALA A 145 -15.17 14.05 -14.64
CA ALA A 145 -16.08 14.78 -13.77
C ALA A 145 -16.09 14.18 -12.33
N GLN A 146 -15.99 12.86 -12.19
CA GLN A 146 -15.87 12.18 -10.89
C GLN A 146 -14.54 12.52 -10.21
N VAL A 147 -13.40 12.46 -10.92
CA VAL A 147 -12.08 12.83 -10.39
C VAL A 147 -12.07 14.31 -9.95
N LEU A 148 -12.60 15.22 -10.77
CA LEU A 148 -12.71 16.63 -10.40
C LEU A 148 -13.65 16.88 -9.20
N ALA A 149 -14.68 16.08 -9.01
CA ALA A 149 -15.53 16.16 -7.83
C ALA A 149 -14.78 15.68 -6.58
N GLY A 150 -14.01 14.58 -6.68
CA GLY A 150 -13.08 14.11 -5.63
C GLY A 150 -12.08 15.20 -5.26
N LEU A 151 -11.33 15.73 -6.21
CA LEU A 151 -10.34 16.81 -5.98
C LEU A 151 -10.93 18.05 -5.27
N ARG A 152 -12.19 18.42 -5.59
CA ARG A 152 -12.88 19.52 -4.89
C ARG A 152 -13.28 19.15 -3.46
N SER A 153 -13.55 17.87 -3.19
CA SER A 153 -13.80 17.35 -1.84
C SER A 153 -12.50 17.34 -1.04
N ASP A 154 -11.44 16.79 -1.61
CA ASP A 154 -10.11 16.65 -0.99
C ASP A 154 -9.49 18.02 -0.66
N ALA A 155 -9.78 19.03 -1.48
CA ALA A 155 -9.38 20.41 -1.21
C ALA A 155 -10.02 21.02 0.06
N LYS A 156 -11.05 20.36 0.63
CA LYS A 156 -11.75 20.76 1.85
C LYS A 156 -11.53 19.81 3.00
N ASP A 157 -10.84 18.70 2.80
CA ASP A 157 -10.49 17.76 3.86
C ASP A 157 -9.17 18.17 4.52
N PRO A 158 -9.15 18.38 5.85
CA PRO A 158 -7.92 18.74 6.56
C PRO A 158 -6.79 17.73 6.42
N ASN A 159 -7.09 16.42 6.29
CA ASN A 159 -6.05 15.39 6.12
C ASN A 159 -5.41 15.49 4.73
N ASP A 160 -6.20 15.70 3.68
CA ASP A 160 -5.71 15.83 2.32
C ASP A 160 -4.92 17.15 2.14
N ILE A 161 -5.37 18.22 2.78
CA ILE A 161 -4.62 19.48 2.84
C ILE A 161 -3.26 19.24 3.51
N ALA A 162 -3.23 18.58 4.67
CA ALA A 162 -1.99 18.26 5.38
C ALA A 162 -1.06 17.36 4.53
N GLY A 163 -1.60 16.32 3.90
CA GLY A 163 -0.88 15.40 3.03
C GLY A 163 -0.22 16.10 1.84
N ARG A 164 -0.94 17.02 1.19
CA ARG A 164 -0.46 17.81 0.06
C ARG A 164 0.69 18.74 0.48
N VAL A 165 0.52 19.47 1.58
CA VAL A 165 1.56 20.38 2.10
C VAL A 165 2.80 19.59 2.50
N PHE A 166 2.64 18.45 3.18
CA PHE A 166 3.75 17.56 3.56
C PHE A 166 4.46 17.00 2.32
N SER A 167 3.72 16.50 1.34
CA SER A 167 4.30 15.95 0.11
C SER A 167 5.10 16.99 -0.66
N GLN A 168 4.56 18.20 -0.81
CA GLN A 168 5.26 19.31 -1.48
C GLN A 168 6.53 19.73 -0.72
N MET A 169 6.47 19.75 0.62
CA MET A 169 7.64 20.08 1.45
C MET A 169 8.71 18.99 1.34
N ALA A 170 8.31 17.71 1.45
CA ALA A 170 9.25 16.59 1.50
C ALA A 170 9.93 16.32 0.17
N PHE A 171 9.22 16.52 -0.95
CA PHE A 171 9.63 16.04 -2.26
C PHE A 171 9.76 17.14 -3.33
N GLY A 172 9.34 18.37 -3.02
CA GLY A 172 9.48 19.51 -3.94
C GLY A 172 8.90 19.25 -5.33
N ASP A 173 9.72 19.46 -6.37
CA ASP A 173 9.32 19.27 -7.77
C ASP A 173 9.34 17.79 -8.24
N HIS A 174 9.81 16.88 -7.40
CA HIS A 174 9.75 15.45 -7.71
C HIS A 174 8.29 15.00 -7.88
N PRO A 175 7.98 13.99 -8.72
CA PRO A 175 6.62 13.46 -8.88
C PRO A 175 5.91 13.12 -7.57
N TYR A 176 6.62 12.75 -6.53
CA TYR A 176 6.06 12.49 -5.20
C TYR A 176 5.56 13.75 -4.48
N GLY A 177 6.03 14.93 -4.84
CA GLY A 177 5.59 16.22 -4.30
C GLY A 177 4.17 16.62 -4.70
N THR A 178 3.57 15.92 -5.66
CA THR A 178 2.20 16.17 -6.12
C THR A 178 1.28 15.00 -5.82
N GLU A 179 -0.03 15.27 -5.75
CA GLU A 179 -1.02 14.21 -5.62
C GLU A 179 -1.10 13.35 -6.88
N GLY A 180 -1.25 12.01 -6.72
CA GLY A 180 -1.32 11.08 -7.84
C GLY A 180 -2.57 11.27 -8.71
N ASN A 181 -3.68 11.73 -8.12
CA ASN A 181 -4.92 12.05 -8.82
C ASN A 181 -4.90 13.39 -9.57
N GLY A 182 -3.77 14.13 -9.50
CA GLY A 182 -3.56 15.39 -10.21
C GLY A 182 -4.10 16.64 -9.51
N THR A 183 -4.26 17.71 -10.28
CA THR A 183 -4.88 18.96 -9.84
C THR A 183 -6.13 19.27 -10.68
N ILE A 184 -6.98 20.19 -10.22
CA ILE A 184 -8.16 20.62 -10.99
C ILE A 184 -7.74 21.12 -12.38
N GLU A 185 -6.65 21.87 -12.48
CA GLU A 185 -6.12 22.43 -13.71
C GLU A 185 -5.59 21.33 -14.63
N SER A 186 -4.73 20.44 -14.12
CA SER A 186 -4.13 19.39 -14.94
C SER A 186 -5.20 18.40 -15.44
N VAL A 187 -6.09 17.92 -14.58
CA VAL A 187 -7.14 16.94 -14.92
C VAL A 187 -8.15 17.55 -15.92
N THR A 188 -8.48 18.84 -15.79
CA THR A 188 -9.35 19.54 -16.75
C THR A 188 -8.72 19.60 -18.15
N ALA A 189 -7.39 19.74 -18.24
CA ALA A 189 -6.65 19.86 -19.49
C ALA A 189 -6.28 18.52 -20.14
N LEU A 190 -6.47 17.37 -19.45
CA LEU A 190 -6.20 16.04 -19.99
C LEU A 190 -7.08 15.77 -21.21
N THR A 191 -6.52 15.12 -22.20
CA THR A 191 -7.18 14.72 -23.43
C THR A 191 -7.24 13.21 -23.55
N ARG A 192 -8.01 12.70 -24.51
CA ARG A 192 -8.03 11.26 -24.84
C ARG A 192 -6.63 10.74 -25.22
N GLN A 193 -5.81 11.53 -25.92
CA GLN A 193 -4.45 11.15 -26.28
C GLN A 193 -3.57 10.97 -25.04
N ASP A 194 -3.75 11.80 -24.00
CA ASP A 194 -3.01 11.65 -22.75
C ASP A 194 -3.31 10.32 -22.04
N MET A 195 -4.50 9.75 -22.25
CA MET A 195 -4.84 8.40 -21.72
C MET A 195 -4.06 7.30 -22.43
N PHE A 196 -3.94 7.36 -23.75
CA PHE A 196 -3.09 6.42 -24.51
C PHE A 196 -1.62 6.60 -24.16
N ASP A 197 -1.14 7.84 -24.03
CA ASP A 197 0.25 8.11 -23.64
C ASP A 197 0.56 7.55 -22.25
N ALA A 198 -0.35 7.69 -21.28
CA ALA A 198 -0.19 7.14 -19.93
C ALA A 198 -0.24 5.60 -19.95
N HIS A 199 -1.12 5.02 -20.73
CA HIS A 199 -1.22 3.58 -20.93
C HIS A 199 0.10 3.00 -21.50
N GLU A 200 0.62 3.57 -22.57
CA GLU A 200 1.87 3.15 -23.21
C GLU A 200 3.08 3.32 -22.26
N ALA A 201 3.06 4.35 -21.40
CA ALA A 201 4.11 4.60 -20.43
C ALA A 201 4.20 3.51 -19.36
N VAL A 202 3.07 2.93 -18.96
CA VAL A 202 2.97 2.01 -17.83
C VAL A 202 3.04 0.54 -18.26
N PHE A 203 2.22 0.13 -19.25
CA PHE A 203 2.02 -1.28 -19.58
C PHE A 203 3.18 -1.85 -20.40
N ALA A 204 4.21 -2.34 -19.71
CA ALA A 204 5.38 -2.95 -20.32
C ALA A 204 5.91 -4.12 -19.46
N ARG A 205 6.63 -5.05 -20.10
CA ARG A 205 7.09 -6.30 -19.47
C ARG A 205 8.26 -6.08 -18.50
N ASP A 206 9.08 -5.04 -18.71
CA ASP A 206 10.25 -4.72 -17.88
C ASP A 206 9.91 -4.34 -16.42
N ARG A 207 8.65 -4.08 -16.13
CA ARG A 207 8.14 -3.58 -14.85
C ARG A 207 6.95 -4.34 -14.30
N LEU A 208 6.68 -5.54 -14.86
CA LEU A 208 5.52 -6.38 -14.54
C LEU A 208 5.85 -7.39 -13.44
N TYR A 209 4.97 -7.49 -12.46
CA TYR A 209 4.97 -8.47 -11.38
C TYR A 209 3.62 -9.16 -11.32
N VAL A 210 3.61 -10.50 -11.19
CA VAL A 210 2.38 -11.30 -11.28
C VAL A 210 2.25 -12.23 -10.09
N GLY A 211 1.09 -12.15 -9.43
CA GLY A 211 0.65 -13.09 -8.40
C GLY A 211 -0.61 -13.82 -8.85
N ALA A 212 -0.65 -15.13 -8.74
CA ALA A 212 -1.81 -15.96 -9.04
C ALA A 212 -2.12 -16.92 -7.90
N VAL A 213 -3.40 -17.07 -7.57
CA VAL A 213 -3.84 -17.95 -6.49
C VAL A 213 -5.17 -18.59 -6.86
N GLY A 214 -5.30 -19.90 -6.65
CA GLY A 214 -6.56 -20.61 -6.78
C GLY A 214 -6.54 -21.79 -7.72
N ASP A 215 -7.67 -22.07 -8.34
CA ASP A 215 -7.89 -23.25 -9.16
C ASP A 215 -7.26 -23.10 -10.56
N ILE A 216 -5.95 -23.13 -10.59
CA ILE A 216 -5.14 -23.05 -11.80
C ILE A 216 -3.81 -23.80 -11.60
N THR A 217 -3.41 -24.61 -12.56
CA THR A 217 -2.13 -25.31 -12.56
C THR A 217 -1.01 -24.45 -13.15
N GLU A 218 0.26 -24.81 -12.91
CA GLU A 218 1.43 -24.14 -13.47
C GLU A 218 1.36 -24.04 -15.02
N ALA A 219 0.96 -25.13 -15.69
CA ALA A 219 0.87 -25.16 -17.15
C ALA A 219 -0.25 -24.25 -17.68
N GLU A 220 -1.42 -24.25 -17.03
CA GLU A 220 -2.53 -23.36 -17.37
C GLU A 220 -2.18 -21.89 -17.12
N LEU A 221 -1.49 -21.59 -16.02
CA LEU A 221 -1.02 -20.23 -15.74
C LEU A 221 -0.02 -19.78 -16.80
N GLY A 222 0.96 -20.61 -17.16
CA GLY A 222 1.92 -20.26 -18.22
C GLY A 222 1.25 -19.92 -19.54
N ALA A 223 0.28 -20.71 -19.97
CA ALA A 223 -0.49 -20.44 -21.20
C ALA A 223 -1.35 -19.16 -21.09
N LEU A 224 -1.95 -18.93 -19.91
CA LEU A 224 -2.71 -17.71 -19.62
C LEU A 224 -1.84 -16.45 -19.70
N LEU A 225 -0.65 -16.50 -19.10
CA LEU A 225 0.29 -15.37 -19.11
C LEU A 225 0.72 -15.00 -20.52
N ASP A 226 1.04 -15.99 -21.35
CA ASP A 226 1.40 -15.73 -22.76
C ASP A 226 0.23 -15.13 -23.54
N THR A 227 -0.98 -15.67 -23.35
CA THR A 227 -2.18 -15.13 -23.99
C THR A 227 -2.45 -13.68 -23.59
N LEU A 228 -2.26 -13.36 -22.30
CA LEU A 228 -2.63 -12.05 -21.74
C LEU A 228 -1.57 -10.98 -21.97
N LEU A 229 -0.27 -11.33 -21.91
CA LEU A 229 0.81 -10.35 -21.68
C LEU A 229 1.94 -10.41 -22.71
N ALA A 230 2.02 -11.43 -23.56
CA ALA A 230 3.16 -11.60 -24.49
C ALA A 230 3.31 -10.43 -25.48
N ASP A 231 2.19 -9.83 -25.87
CA ASP A 231 2.15 -8.71 -26.83
C ASP A 231 2.47 -7.35 -26.21
N LEU A 232 2.68 -7.27 -24.88
CA LEU A 232 3.08 -6.02 -24.24
C LEU A 232 4.48 -5.57 -24.72
N PRO A 233 4.71 -4.24 -24.83
CA PRO A 233 6.04 -3.69 -25.09
C PRO A 233 7.10 -4.27 -24.13
N ALA A 234 8.32 -4.42 -24.61
CA ALA A 234 9.44 -4.90 -23.78
C ALA A 234 9.80 -3.90 -22.69
N GLU A 235 9.74 -2.60 -22.99
CA GLU A 235 10.14 -1.49 -22.13
C GLU A 235 9.06 -0.41 -22.11
N GLY A 236 8.78 0.15 -20.94
CA GLY A 236 7.89 1.30 -20.77
C GLY A 236 8.63 2.61 -20.61
N ALA A 237 7.94 3.68 -20.20
CA ALA A 237 8.56 4.98 -19.97
C ALA A 237 9.61 4.90 -18.85
N PRO A 238 10.71 5.71 -18.91
CA PRO A 238 11.71 5.73 -17.85
C PRO A 238 11.08 6.08 -16.50
N ILE A 239 11.39 5.29 -15.48
CA ILE A 239 11.00 5.59 -14.09
C ILE A 239 11.83 6.78 -13.61
N PRO A 240 11.24 7.77 -12.91
CA PRO A 240 11.99 8.90 -12.35
C PRO A 240 13.10 8.44 -11.41
N GLY A 241 14.15 9.27 -11.29
CA GLY A 241 15.21 9.03 -10.32
C GLY A 241 14.72 9.15 -8.86
N PRO A 242 15.55 8.74 -7.88
CA PRO A 242 15.23 8.91 -6.47
C PRO A 242 14.92 10.36 -6.10
N ALA A 243 13.94 10.57 -5.23
CA ALA A 243 13.65 11.87 -4.64
C ALA A 243 14.73 12.26 -3.64
N ASP A 244 15.12 13.53 -3.66
CA ASP A 244 15.92 14.13 -2.59
C ASP A 244 14.95 14.59 -1.50
N VAL A 245 14.82 13.80 -0.44
CA VAL A 245 13.86 14.08 0.65
C VAL A 245 14.48 15.09 1.60
N THR A 246 13.95 16.32 1.58
CA THR A 246 14.44 17.43 2.43
C THR A 246 13.33 17.89 3.37
N ILE A 247 13.40 17.46 4.64
CA ILE A 247 12.45 17.88 5.67
C ILE A 247 13.26 18.51 6.82
N GLU A 248 13.02 19.79 7.08
CA GLU A 248 13.53 20.47 8.25
C GLU A 248 12.48 20.42 9.37
N GLY A 249 12.93 20.24 10.61
CA GLY A 249 12.04 20.18 11.77
C GLY A 249 11.26 21.48 11.98
N GLY A 250 10.09 21.36 12.58
CA GLY A 250 9.27 22.54 12.88
C GLY A 250 7.77 22.30 12.77
N VAL A 251 7.03 23.38 12.65
CA VAL A 251 5.58 23.39 12.55
C VAL A 251 5.15 24.32 11.42
N THR A 252 4.26 23.84 10.57
CA THR A 252 3.52 24.64 9.59
C THR A 252 2.05 24.61 9.95
N VAL A 253 1.45 25.76 10.23
CA VAL A 253 0.02 25.90 10.50
C VAL A 253 -0.69 26.39 9.24
N VAL A 254 -1.68 25.62 8.79
CA VAL A 254 -2.60 25.99 7.72
C VAL A 254 -3.93 26.40 8.38
N ASP A 255 -4.29 27.68 8.30
CA ASP A 255 -5.55 28.17 8.88
C ASP A 255 -6.74 27.53 8.14
N TYR A 256 -7.54 26.79 8.88
CA TYR A 256 -8.74 26.13 8.37
C TYR A 256 -9.83 26.09 9.45
N ASP A 257 -11.04 26.48 9.07
CA ASP A 257 -12.17 26.54 10.01
C ASP A 257 -12.75 25.14 10.27
N THR A 258 -12.21 24.48 11.29
CA THR A 258 -12.65 23.16 11.74
C THR A 258 -12.61 23.07 13.27
N PRO A 259 -13.51 22.31 13.90
CA PRO A 259 -13.53 22.16 15.37
C PRO A 259 -12.35 21.35 15.93
N GLN A 260 -11.67 20.58 15.10
CA GLN A 260 -10.49 19.79 15.45
C GLN A 260 -9.38 20.06 14.45
N SER A 261 -8.18 20.37 14.95
CA SER A 261 -6.98 20.41 14.12
C SER A 261 -6.52 18.98 13.80
N VAL A 262 -6.12 18.77 12.55
CA VAL A 262 -5.40 17.57 12.12
C VAL A 262 -3.92 17.92 12.04
N ALA A 263 -3.06 17.06 12.58
CA ALA A 263 -1.63 17.15 12.39
C ALA A 263 -1.10 15.90 11.67
N LEU A 264 -0.45 16.11 10.54
CA LEU A 264 0.40 15.13 9.87
C LEU A 264 1.84 15.50 10.20
N PHE A 265 2.65 14.54 10.61
CA PHE A 265 4.04 14.81 10.98
C PHE A 265 4.98 13.76 10.41
N GLY A 266 6.24 14.10 10.26
CA GLY A 266 7.23 13.14 9.76
C GLY A 266 8.58 13.76 9.48
N HIS A 267 9.49 12.88 9.07
CA HIS A 267 10.84 13.16 8.60
C HIS A 267 11.27 12.12 7.57
N ILE A 268 12.52 12.19 7.08
CA ILE A 268 13.08 11.16 6.19
C ILE A 268 12.95 9.77 6.82
N GLY A 269 12.54 8.78 6.04
CA GLY A 269 12.32 7.42 6.48
C GLY A 269 13.42 6.45 6.05
N ILE A 270 13.07 5.17 6.09
CA ILE A 270 13.95 4.05 5.75
C ILE A 270 13.34 3.25 4.60
N LYS A 271 14.16 2.83 3.64
CA LYS A 271 13.72 2.02 2.50
C LYS A 271 13.41 0.59 2.92
N ARG A 272 12.64 -0.12 2.08
CA ARG A 272 12.24 -1.51 2.36
C ARG A 272 13.40 -2.50 2.33
N ASP A 273 14.39 -2.25 1.50
CA ASP A 273 15.61 -3.05 1.32
C ASP A 273 16.74 -2.71 2.31
N ASP A 274 16.56 -1.70 3.18
CA ASP A 274 17.54 -1.37 4.21
C ASP A 274 17.69 -2.52 5.22
N PRO A 275 18.90 -2.98 5.52
CA PRO A 275 19.13 -4.06 6.48
C PRO A 275 18.55 -3.80 7.88
N ARG A 276 18.35 -2.54 8.28
CA ARG A 276 17.74 -2.13 9.54
C ARG A 276 16.21 -2.17 9.54
N TYR A 277 15.58 -2.53 8.41
CA TYR A 277 14.13 -2.40 8.25
C TYR A 277 13.32 -3.16 9.31
N PHE A 278 13.72 -4.37 9.70
CA PHE A 278 12.98 -5.13 10.71
C PHE A 278 13.07 -4.51 12.11
N ALA A 279 14.23 -3.95 12.46
CA ALA A 279 14.37 -3.19 13.70
C ALA A 279 13.54 -1.90 13.67
N ALA A 280 13.54 -1.18 12.56
CA ALA A 280 12.69 0.00 12.36
C ALA A 280 11.19 -0.34 12.38
N TYR A 281 10.81 -1.48 11.82
CA TYR A 281 9.42 -1.95 11.82
C TYR A 281 8.92 -2.30 13.23
N LEU A 282 9.75 -2.99 14.03
CA LEU A 282 9.47 -3.25 15.44
C LEU A 282 9.43 -1.95 16.25
N LEU A 283 10.38 -1.04 16.01
CA LEU A 283 10.42 0.27 16.66
C LEU A 283 9.15 1.07 16.39
N ASN A 284 8.69 1.10 15.13
CA ASN A 284 7.43 1.76 14.77
C ASN A 284 6.23 1.11 15.48
N GLN A 285 6.19 -0.23 15.58
CA GLN A 285 5.12 -0.93 16.30
C GLN A 285 5.04 -0.47 17.77
N ILE A 286 6.18 -0.28 18.41
CA ILE A 286 6.28 0.18 19.80
C ILE A 286 5.90 1.64 19.92
N LEU A 287 6.34 2.50 18.99
CA LEU A 287 6.08 3.94 19.03
C LEU A 287 4.61 4.28 18.76
N GLY A 288 4.07 3.87 17.62
CA GLY A 288 2.73 4.27 17.19
C GLY A 288 2.09 3.35 16.15
N GLY A 289 2.50 2.08 16.06
CA GLY A 289 2.11 1.14 15.01
C GLY A 289 0.68 0.59 15.07
N GLY A 290 -0.26 1.33 15.67
CA GLY A 290 -1.70 1.03 15.59
C GLY A 290 -2.26 0.14 16.69
N SER A 291 -1.45 -0.36 17.63
CA SER A 291 -1.93 -1.04 18.84
C SER A 291 -2.25 -0.03 19.95
N PHE A 292 -3.20 -0.39 20.83
CA PHE A 292 -3.50 0.42 22.03
C PHE A 292 -2.32 0.53 22.99
N ASP A 293 -1.41 -0.44 22.96
CA ASP A 293 -0.24 -0.52 23.86
C ASP A 293 0.97 0.29 23.34
N SER A 294 0.84 0.99 22.19
CA SER A 294 1.94 1.83 21.68
C SER A 294 2.16 3.05 22.57
N ARG A 295 3.42 3.56 22.61
CA ARG A 295 3.79 4.71 23.45
C ARG A 295 2.95 5.95 23.17
N LEU A 296 2.74 6.28 21.88
CA LEU A 296 1.93 7.43 21.50
C LEU A 296 0.47 7.28 21.96
N MET A 297 -0.13 6.09 21.78
CA MET A 297 -1.50 5.84 22.25
C MET A 297 -1.60 5.98 23.78
N SER A 298 -0.65 5.42 24.52
CA SER A 298 -0.61 5.51 25.97
C SER A 298 -0.43 6.96 26.44
N GLU A 299 0.53 7.72 25.90
CA GLU A 299 0.87 9.06 26.39
C GLU A 299 -0.14 10.12 25.95
N VAL A 300 -0.58 10.09 24.68
CA VAL A 300 -1.45 11.13 24.12
C VAL A 300 -2.92 10.86 24.41
N ARG A 301 -3.36 9.59 24.24
CA ARG A 301 -4.77 9.23 24.41
C ARG A 301 -5.11 8.84 25.84
N GLU A 302 -4.46 7.78 26.37
CA GLU A 302 -4.91 7.20 27.65
C GLU A 302 -4.61 8.06 28.85
N LYS A 303 -3.39 8.60 28.95
CA LYS A 303 -2.97 9.40 30.11
C LYS A 303 -3.48 10.83 30.09
N ARG A 304 -3.66 11.42 28.89
CA ARG A 304 -3.97 12.86 28.76
C ARG A 304 -5.32 13.14 28.09
N GLY A 305 -5.92 12.18 27.39
CA GLY A 305 -7.20 12.38 26.71
C GLY A 305 -7.18 13.47 25.64
N LEU A 306 -6.04 13.60 24.92
CA LEU A 306 -5.82 14.66 23.93
C LEU A 306 -6.41 14.30 22.57
N THR A 307 -6.56 13.01 22.27
CA THR A 307 -7.04 12.49 20.99
C THR A 307 -7.83 11.19 21.15
N TYR A 308 -8.55 10.79 20.14
CA TYR A 308 -9.11 9.44 20.00
C TYR A 308 -8.11 8.45 19.41
N GLY A 309 -7.12 8.91 18.65
CA GLY A 309 -6.08 8.07 18.06
C GLY A 309 -4.91 8.87 17.55
N VAL A 310 -3.72 8.32 17.73
CA VAL A 310 -2.45 8.84 17.20
C VAL A 310 -1.64 7.66 16.69
N TYR A 311 -1.04 7.79 15.50
CA TYR A 311 -0.37 6.71 14.82
C TYR A 311 0.95 7.18 14.24
N SER A 312 1.90 6.23 14.11
CA SER A 312 3.09 6.39 13.29
C SER A 312 3.25 5.22 12.34
N TYR A 313 3.89 5.43 11.19
CA TYR A 313 4.06 4.41 10.16
C TYR A 313 5.25 4.72 9.25
N LEU A 314 5.93 3.65 8.82
CA LEU A 314 6.96 3.71 7.80
C LEU A 314 6.31 3.74 6.41
N VAL A 315 6.80 4.61 5.53
CA VAL A 315 6.35 4.73 4.13
C VAL A 315 7.57 4.51 3.22
N PRO A 316 7.95 3.24 2.98
CA PRO A 316 9.14 2.88 2.20
C PRO A 316 8.82 2.87 0.71
N ARG A 317 8.55 4.04 0.12
CA ARG A 317 8.29 4.16 -1.32
C ARG A 317 9.56 3.90 -2.14
N ASP A 318 9.38 3.51 -3.40
CA ASP A 318 10.47 3.16 -4.32
C ASP A 318 11.50 4.30 -4.47
N LEU A 319 11.02 5.53 -4.66
CA LEU A 319 11.85 6.67 -5.01
C LEU A 319 12.16 7.60 -3.82
N GLY A 320 11.54 7.41 -2.64
CA GLY A 320 11.82 8.24 -1.47
C GLY A 320 11.02 7.80 -0.26
N ALA A 321 11.71 7.39 0.82
CA ALA A 321 11.09 6.91 2.03
C ALA A 321 10.88 8.02 3.06
N VAL A 322 9.72 8.00 3.75
CA VAL A 322 9.44 8.90 4.88
C VAL A 322 8.95 8.10 6.09
N TYR A 323 9.20 8.60 7.28
CA TYR A 323 8.61 8.12 8.52
C TYR A 323 7.58 9.13 8.96
N MET A 324 6.33 8.73 9.02
CA MET A 324 5.20 9.63 9.21
C MET A 324 4.36 9.24 10.42
N GLY A 325 3.52 10.16 10.83
CA GLY A 325 2.46 9.91 11.79
C GLY A 325 1.33 10.92 11.64
N SER A 326 0.19 10.62 12.25
CA SER A 326 -0.98 11.47 12.19
C SER A 326 -1.75 11.47 13.50
N VAL A 327 -2.42 12.60 13.78
CA VAL A 327 -3.27 12.79 14.94
C VAL A 327 -4.32 13.85 14.64
N ALA A 328 -5.52 13.69 15.22
CA ALA A 328 -6.53 14.74 15.26
C ALA A 328 -6.82 15.09 16.73
N SER A 329 -6.87 16.39 17.06
CA SER A 329 -7.12 16.88 18.41
C SER A 329 -7.93 18.18 18.39
N ALA A 330 -8.65 18.47 19.46
CA ALA A 330 -9.35 19.76 19.59
C ALA A 330 -8.36 20.93 19.46
N ASN A 331 -8.81 22.04 18.86
CA ASN A 331 -7.98 23.23 18.62
C ASN A 331 -7.25 23.72 19.88
N GLY A 332 -7.89 23.68 21.04
CA GLY A 332 -7.28 24.06 22.33
C GLY A 332 -6.35 23.02 22.95
N LYS A 333 -6.18 21.83 22.32
CA LYS A 333 -5.35 20.73 22.83
C LYS A 333 -4.22 20.34 21.89
N ILE A 334 -4.27 20.75 20.63
CA ILE A 334 -3.32 20.28 19.60
C ILE A 334 -1.87 20.72 19.91
N ALA A 335 -1.67 21.88 20.53
CA ALA A 335 -0.33 22.34 20.92
C ALA A 335 0.32 21.38 21.93
N GLU A 336 -0.40 20.99 22.99
CA GLU A 336 0.05 19.98 23.95
C GLU A 336 0.24 18.62 23.29
N THR A 337 -0.64 18.26 22.34
CA THR A 337 -0.54 17.00 21.57
C THR A 337 0.78 16.92 20.79
N VAL A 338 1.14 18.00 20.08
CA VAL A 338 2.40 18.11 19.32
C VAL A 338 3.60 17.99 20.28
N GLU A 339 3.60 18.70 21.39
CA GLU A 339 4.68 18.66 22.41
C GLU A 339 4.88 17.24 22.98
N VAL A 340 3.80 16.53 23.30
CA VAL A 340 3.86 15.16 23.81
C VAL A 340 4.43 14.22 22.76
N ILE A 341 4.01 14.33 21.50
CA ILE A 341 4.53 13.49 20.40
C ILE A 341 6.04 13.77 20.22
N GLN A 342 6.47 15.02 20.16
CA GLN A 342 7.89 15.38 20.05
C GLN A 342 8.71 14.82 21.21
N THR A 343 8.18 14.93 22.43
CA THR A 343 8.83 14.43 23.64
C THR A 343 9.01 12.91 23.60
N GLU A 344 7.96 12.15 23.23
CA GLU A 344 8.04 10.69 23.14
C GLU A 344 8.95 10.25 22.00
N TRP A 345 8.96 10.97 20.87
CA TRP A 345 9.87 10.71 19.75
C TRP A 345 11.33 10.89 20.16
N ALA A 346 11.64 12.02 20.81
CA ALA A 346 12.99 12.31 21.32
C ALA A 346 13.42 11.34 22.42
N LYS A 347 12.51 11.01 23.33
CA LYS A 347 12.76 10.05 24.41
C LYS A 347 13.08 8.66 23.87
N LEU A 348 12.32 8.18 22.90
CA LEU A 348 12.58 6.88 22.27
C LEU A 348 13.92 6.88 21.51
N ALA A 349 14.27 7.98 20.84
CA ALA A 349 15.57 8.13 20.19
C ALA A 349 16.74 8.08 21.16
N ALA A 350 16.58 8.68 22.36
CA ALA A 350 17.64 8.81 23.35
C ALA A 350 17.76 7.58 24.29
N GLU A 351 16.63 7.03 24.73
CA GLU A 351 16.57 5.98 25.75
C GLU A 351 16.36 4.57 25.16
N GLY A 352 15.88 4.48 23.91
CA GLY A 352 15.52 3.23 23.25
C GLY A 352 14.25 2.57 23.81
N VAL A 353 14.12 1.29 23.54
CA VAL A 353 13.02 0.43 24.00
C VAL A 353 13.48 -0.49 25.15
N THR A 354 12.53 -0.98 25.92
CA THR A 354 12.77 -1.99 26.97
C THR A 354 12.70 -3.40 26.39
N GLU A 355 13.28 -4.38 27.08
CA GLU A 355 13.15 -5.82 26.72
C GLU A 355 11.69 -6.25 26.64
N LYS A 356 10.83 -5.73 27.52
CA LYS A 356 9.40 -6.07 27.53
C LYS A 356 8.69 -5.53 26.28
N GLU A 357 8.90 -4.28 25.91
CA GLU A 357 8.31 -3.68 24.71
C GLU A 357 8.73 -4.44 23.43
N LEU A 358 10.02 -4.79 23.34
CA LEU A 358 10.52 -5.59 22.23
C LEU A 358 9.88 -6.98 22.17
N ALA A 359 9.76 -7.67 23.31
CA ALA A 359 9.13 -8.99 23.39
C ALA A 359 7.64 -8.96 23.01
N ASP A 360 6.91 -7.97 23.51
CA ASP A 360 5.49 -7.77 23.20
C ASP A 360 5.28 -7.45 21.72
N ALA A 361 6.08 -6.55 21.14
CA ALA A 361 6.03 -6.21 19.72
C ALA A 361 6.35 -7.41 18.81
N LYS A 362 7.35 -8.21 19.14
CA LYS A 362 7.66 -9.46 18.43
C LYS A 362 6.48 -10.43 18.47
N THR A 363 5.92 -10.65 19.66
CA THR A 363 4.77 -11.54 19.85
C THR A 363 3.57 -11.09 18.99
N TYR A 364 3.25 -9.79 19.02
CA TYR A 364 2.17 -9.23 18.23
C TYR A 364 2.42 -9.39 16.71
N LEU A 365 3.57 -8.95 16.22
CA LEU A 365 3.88 -8.95 14.80
C LEU A 365 4.02 -10.34 14.20
N THR A 366 4.54 -11.29 14.95
CA THR A 366 4.67 -12.69 14.49
C THR A 366 3.34 -13.44 14.57
N GLY A 367 2.53 -13.18 15.60
CA GLY A 367 1.21 -13.78 15.77
C GLY A 367 0.17 -13.25 14.76
N ALA A 368 0.23 -11.97 14.40
CA ALA A 368 -0.68 -11.36 13.44
C ALA A 368 -0.35 -11.69 11.98
N TYR A 369 0.90 -12.03 11.67
CA TYR A 369 1.35 -12.20 10.30
C TYR A 369 0.59 -13.27 9.49
N PRO A 370 0.35 -14.47 10.01
CA PRO A 370 -0.38 -15.50 9.27
C PRO A 370 -1.82 -15.11 8.93
N LEU A 371 -2.45 -14.26 9.74
CA LEU A 371 -3.82 -13.78 9.49
C LEU A 371 -3.93 -12.90 8.22
N ARG A 372 -2.80 -12.50 7.64
CA ARG A 372 -2.78 -11.75 6.38
C ARG A 372 -3.04 -12.62 5.15
N PHE A 373 -2.87 -13.94 5.27
CA PHE A 373 -3.03 -14.90 4.17
C PHE A 373 -4.43 -15.51 4.18
N ASP A 374 -5.46 -14.66 4.19
CA ASP A 374 -6.86 -15.06 4.13
C ASP A 374 -7.48 -14.57 2.82
N GLY A 375 -7.92 -15.53 1.98
CA GLY A 375 -8.54 -15.29 0.68
C GLY A 375 -7.55 -15.13 -0.48
N ASN A 376 -7.93 -15.72 -1.64
CA ASN A 376 -7.06 -15.84 -2.82
C ASN A 376 -6.58 -14.49 -3.35
N SER A 377 -7.47 -13.49 -3.45
CA SER A 377 -7.11 -12.16 -3.97
C SER A 377 -6.09 -11.45 -3.09
N ARG A 378 -6.24 -11.57 -1.77
CA ARG A 378 -5.28 -10.97 -0.83
C ARG A 378 -3.92 -11.65 -0.93
N ILE A 379 -3.89 -12.97 -1.06
CA ILE A 379 -2.65 -13.72 -1.24
C ILE A 379 -2.00 -13.33 -2.58
N ALA A 380 -2.76 -13.27 -3.69
CA ALA A 380 -2.24 -12.84 -5.00
C ALA A 380 -1.60 -11.44 -4.94
N SER A 381 -2.26 -10.49 -4.27
CA SER A 381 -1.76 -9.15 -4.05
C SER A 381 -0.46 -9.13 -3.21
N ILE A 382 -0.36 -9.99 -2.17
CA ILE A 382 0.87 -10.14 -1.38
C ILE A 382 2.00 -10.71 -2.24
N LEU A 383 1.73 -11.71 -3.09
CA LEU A 383 2.74 -12.31 -3.97
C LEU A 383 3.32 -11.28 -4.95
N ALA A 384 2.48 -10.48 -5.59
CA ALA A 384 2.93 -9.44 -6.49
C ALA A 384 3.71 -8.33 -5.76
N GLY A 385 3.25 -7.94 -4.56
CA GLY A 385 3.95 -6.97 -3.72
C GLY A 385 5.32 -7.46 -3.25
N MET A 386 5.44 -8.74 -2.87
CA MET A 386 6.73 -9.33 -2.48
C MET A 386 7.74 -9.29 -3.63
N GLN A 387 7.32 -9.58 -4.86
CA GLN A 387 8.16 -9.48 -6.05
C GLN A 387 8.62 -8.05 -6.29
N MET A 388 7.71 -7.06 -6.15
CA MET A 388 8.06 -5.63 -6.29
C MET A 388 9.09 -5.16 -5.25
N ASP A 389 9.00 -5.69 -4.04
CA ASP A 389 9.93 -5.38 -2.94
C ASP A 389 11.23 -6.20 -3.01
N ASP A 390 11.47 -6.94 -4.09
CA ASP A 390 12.62 -7.85 -4.28
C ASP A 390 12.79 -8.85 -3.12
N LEU A 391 11.68 -9.28 -2.51
CA LEU A 391 11.71 -10.25 -1.43
C LEU A 391 11.82 -11.68 -1.98
N PRO A 392 12.57 -12.57 -1.30
CA PRO A 392 12.71 -13.94 -1.74
C PRO A 392 11.39 -14.72 -1.63
N ILE A 393 11.22 -15.74 -2.45
CA ILE A 393 10.00 -16.55 -2.52
C ILE A 393 9.66 -17.23 -1.19
N ASP A 394 10.65 -17.54 -0.38
CA ASP A 394 10.51 -18.12 0.95
C ASP A 394 10.26 -17.07 2.05
N TYR A 395 10.10 -15.80 1.69
CA TYR A 395 9.93 -14.72 2.67
C TYR A 395 8.75 -14.97 3.63
N VAL A 396 7.65 -15.54 3.13
CA VAL A 396 6.48 -15.85 3.98
C VAL A 396 6.87 -16.78 5.13
N ALA A 397 7.69 -17.80 4.87
CA ALA A 397 8.16 -18.74 5.86
C ALA A 397 9.24 -18.14 6.79
N THR A 398 10.12 -17.29 6.25
CA THR A 398 11.32 -16.81 6.96
C THR A 398 11.14 -15.44 7.64
N ARG A 399 10.08 -14.71 7.34
CA ARG A 399 9.85 -13.35 7.86
C ARG A 399 9.80 -13.29 9.39
N ASN A 400 9.12 -14.24 10.02
CA ASN A 400 9.00 -14.25 11.48
C ASN A 400 10.34 -14.52 12.17
N ASP A 401 11.23 -15.30 11.56
CA ASP A 401 12.58 -15.51 12.08
C ASP A 401 13.40 -14.22 12.02
N LYS A 402 13.26 -13.43 10.95
CA LYS A 402 13.90 -12.10 10.84
C LYS A 402 13.40 -11.13 11.90
N VAL A 403 12.09 -11.12 12.19
CA VAL A 403 11.52 -10.32 13.29
C VAL A 403 12.07 -10.77 14.65
N ASN A 404 12.11 -12.09 14.90
CA ASN A 404 12.58 -12.66 16.16
C ASN A 404 14.08 -12.47 16.37
N ALA A 405 14.85 -12.40 15.30
CA ALA A 405 16.31 -12.23 15.35
C ALA A 405 16.75 -10.84 15.83
N VAL A 406 15.91 -9.80 15.69
CA VAL A 406 16.25 -8.44 16.13
C VAL A 406 16.56 -8.42 17.64
N THR A 407 17.74 -7.94 18.00
CA THR A 407 18.18 -7.84 19.41
C THR A 407 17.81 -6.49 20.03
N LEU A 408 17.87 -6.38 21.35
CA LEU A 408 17.63 -5.12 22.06
C LEU A 408 18.68 -4.07 21.68
N ASP A 409 19.94 -4.46 21.59
CA ASP A 409 21.03 -3.56 21.20
C ASP A 409 20.85 -3.03 19.78
N GLU A 410 20.42 -3.88 18.84
CA GLU A 410 20.16 -3.52 17.46
C GLU A 410 19.00 -2.51 17.34
N ILE A 411 17.85 -2.80 17.96
CA ILE A 411 16.70 -1.87 17.89
C ILE A 411 16.99 -0.53 18.57
N ASN A 412 17.73 -0.52 19.66
CA ASN A 412 18.10 0.71 20.35
C ASN A 412 19.12 1.54 19.55
N LYS A 413 20.06 0.88 18.88
CA LYS A 413 20.95 1.56 17.91
C LYS A 413 20.15 2.16 16.76
N VAL A 414 19.22 1.39 16.19
CA VAL A 414 18.36 1.86 15.08
C VAL A 414 17.46 3.00 15.56
N ALA A 415 16.92 2.96 16.79
CA ALA A 415 16.15 4.08 17.35
C ALA A 415 16.93 5.39 17.35
N ALA A 416 18.19 5.35 17.79
CA ALA A 416 19.06 6.53 17.81
C ALA A 416 19.45 7.03 16.39
N GLU A 417 19.47 6.14 15.39
CA GLU A 417 19.87 6.48 14.03
C GLU A 417 18.72 6.99 13.16
N ILE A 418 17.50 6.43 13.31
CA ILE A 418 16.39 6.70 12.38
C ILE A 418 15.30 7.61 12.96
N LEU A 419 15.18 7.73 14.29
CA LEU A 419 14.31 8.72 14.89
C LEU A 419 15.04 10.04 14.93
N LEU A 420 14.60 11.00 14.14
CA LEU A 420 15.24 12.29 13.97
C LEU A 420 14.36 13.39 14.58
N PRO A 421 14.35 13.57 15.92
CA PRO A 421 13.44 14.50 16.58
C PRO A 421 13.62 15.95 16.11
N ASP A 422 14.85 16.35 15.80
CA ASP A 422 15.16 17.70 15.30
C ASP A 422 14.69 17.93 13.86
N GLN A 423 14.40 16.87 13.10
CA GLN A 423 13.85 16.94 11.75
C GLN A 423 12.34 16.66 11.71
N LEU A 424 11.72 16.36 12.84
CA LEU A 424 10.28 16.06 12.89
C LEU A 424 9.48 17.33 12.58
N HIS A 425 8.80 17.34 11.44
CA HIS A 425 7.96 18.45 11.01
C HIS A 425 6.49 18.12 11.16
N PHE A 426 5.70 19.08 11.65
CA PHE A 426 4.26 18.97 11.82
C PHE A 426 3.54 19.91 10.87
N ILE A 427 2.67 19.37 10.02
CA ILE A 427 1.69 20.15 9.26
C ILE A 427 0.38 20.11 10.04
N VAL A 428 -0.03 21.24 10.57
CA VAL A 428 -1.25 21.38 11.41
C VAL A 428 -2.29 22.15 10.62
N VAL A 429 -3.38 21.50 10.26
CA VAL A 429 -4.51 22.10 9.54
C VAL A 429 -5.65 22.33 10.52
N GLY A 430 -6.00 23.58 10.77
CA GLY A 430 -7.02 23.97 11.74
C GLY A 430 -6.79 25.37 12.28
N ARG A 431 -7.39 25.67 13.44
CA ARG A 431 -7.17 26.90 14.22
C ARG A 431 -6.60 26.58 15.59
N PRO A 432 -5.35 26.10 15.65
CA PRO A 432 -4.74 25.68 16.91
C PRO A 432 -4.56 26.86 17.85
N GLU A 433 -4.93 26.67 19.12
CA GLU A 433 -4.62 27.63 20.18
C GLU A 433 -3.20 27.38 20.72
N GLY A 434 -2.38 28.42 20.82
CA GLY A 434 -1.03 28.31 21.39
C GLY A 434 0.02 27.68 20.49
N LEU A 435 -0.28 27.42 19.23
CA LEU A 435 0.66 26.89 18.24
C LEU A 435 0.72 27.81 17.01
N GLN A 436 1.94 28.10 16.56
CA GLN A 436 2.19 28.94 15.38
C GLN A 436 3.23 28.27 14.48
N SER A 437 3.24 28.63 13.21
CA SER A 437 4.30 28.21 12.31
C SER A 437 5.66 28.69 12.81
N THR A 438 6.65 27.81 12.70
CA THR A 438 8.03 28.11 13.09
C THR A 438 8.84 28.75 11.97
N ASN A 439 8.36 28.65 10.71
CA ASN A 439 8.98 29.22 9.49
C ASN A 439 7.92 29.79 8.56
#